data_eda9a39bf9b36dd4e4923b5d5e481fbb
#
_entry.id   eda9a39bf9b36dd4e4923b5d5e481fbb
#
_cell.length_a   1.000
_cell.length_b   1.000
_cell.length_c   1.000
_cell.angle_alpha   90.00
_cell.angle_beta   90.00
_cell.angle_gamma   90.00
#
_symmetry.space_group_name_H-M   'P 1'
#
loop_
_entity.id
_entity.type
_entity.pdbx_description
1 polymer ?
#
loop_
_entity_poly.entity_id
_entity_poly.type
_entity_poly.pdbx_seq_one_letter_code
_entity_poly.pdbx_strand_id
1 'polypeptide(L)'
;MTKFLAVMKREYVQRVRTKFFVLMTVLGPAILLGFTIVPGLLVGYKAGHDTRIAIVDQTEGTKLYESIRRSLMKQDRGDEASSPPDIGGSMNSNSRERMQQGSKSLPGSFFVEPIDVNSRQLPDIKRELNGRIGRDELEGYLLIPPDILQNSESKVSYYGRNVSDEITGKQIEDRLNRAVRRQRLIASGVKEQNVDELAKPVGMITYPVNEKGEEGAKGSAGGFAMVFVIAFLIYITILLYGQVVLGAIVEEKETRIAEILFSSVRSTTLMLGKLVGVSLVALTQLGIWTLVFAILSAFGVGWLAAQGVDISGVGLPHLPALFFVYFFLFFILGYFIFAAIYVLIGSMVTTTQEGGQMAMPVVFLLVASLYMAFPVIRSPNSSFAFWVSMFPFFSPITMLVRIVSQTPPVWQILLSLSIGAGTVVLLLWLASRIYRIGMLMYGKKASIPEVMRWIRQS
;
A
#
# COMPACT_ATOMS: atom_id res chain seq x y z
N MET A 1 28.15 -33.46 -2.14
CA MET A 1 27.66 -32.38 -3.02
C MET A 1 26.54 -32.87 -3.95
N THR A 2 26.66 -34.00 -4.60
CA THR A 2 25.66 -34.60 -5.51
C THR A 2 24.28 -34.80 -4.87
N LYS A 3 24.20 -35.29 -3.63
CA LYS A 3 22.92 -35.54 -2.92
C LYS A 3 22.18 -34.23 -2.57
N PHE A 4 22.90 -33.18 -2.17
CA PHE A 4 22.31 -31.86 -1.94
C PHE A 4 21.68 -31.26 -3.21
N LEU A 5 22.42 -31.30 -4.33
CA LEU A 5 21.92 -30.78 -5.62
C LEU A 5 20.72 -31.60 -6.12
N ALA A 6 20.70 -32.90 -5.88
CA ALA A 6 19.56 -33.77 -6.23
C ALA A 6 18.29 -33.39 -5.46
N VAL A 7 18.39 -33.17 -4.14
CA VAL A 7 17.27 -32.71 -3.31
C VAL A 7 16.79 -31.36 -3.75
N MET A 8 17.70 -30.39 -3.90
CA MET A 8 17.39 -29.02 -4.35
C MET A 8 16.68 -29.04 -5.70
N LYS A 9 17.21 -29.76 -6.70
CA LYS A 9 16.59 -29.87 -8.03
C LYS A 9 15.21 -30.50 -7.98
N ARG A 10 15.05 -31.57 -7.18
CA ARG A 10 13.75 -32.23 -6.98
C ARG A 10 12.73 -31.24 -6.43
N GLU A 11 13.04 -30.56 -5.34
CA GLU A 11 12.14 -29.57 -4.70
C GLU A 11 11.77 -28.43 -5.66
N TYR A 12 12.75 -27.89 -6.39
CA TYR A 12 12.52 -26.84 -7.36
C TYR A 12 11.56 -27.27 -8.47
N VAL A 13 11.90 -28.37 -9.18
CA VAL A 13 11.11 -28.86 -10.33
C VAL A 13 9.71 -29.28 -9.91
N GLN A 14 9.58 -29.96 -8.77
CA GLN A 14 8.29 -30.41 -8.26
C GLN A 14 7.36 -29.22 -7.99
N ARG A 15 7.87 -28.11 -7.44
CA ARG A 15 7.05 -26.95 -7.06
C ARG A 15 6.75 -26.00 -8.20
N VAL A 16 7.70 -25.76 -9.11
CA VAL A 16 7.46 -24.93 -10.30
C VAL A 16 6.38 -25.54 -11.20
N ARG A 17 6.23 -26.86 -11.18
CA ARG A 17 5.18 -27.57 -11.96
C ARG A 17 3.82 -27.62 -11.26
N THR A 18 3.68 -27.09 -10.05
CA THR A 18 2.39 -27.09 -9.35
C THR A 18 1.42 -26.08 -9.97
N LYS A 19 0.13 -26.43 -9.96
CA LYS A 19 -0.95 -25.51 -10.34
C LYS A 19 -0.93 -24.23 -9.49
N PHE A 20 -0.52 -24.36 -8.23
CA PHE A 20 -0.38 -23.22 -7.30
C PHE A 20 0.68 -22.23 -7.77
N PHE A 21 1.86 -22.68 -8.21
CA PHE A 21 2.90 -21.79 -8.73
C PHE A 21 2.42 -21.04 -9.96
N VAL A 22 1.82 -21.75 -10.93
CA VAL A 22 1.29 -21.12 -12.16
C VAL A 22 0.20 -20.11 -11.83
N LEU A 23 -0.73 -20.48 -10.95
CA LEU A 23 -1.80 -19.58 -10.49
C LEU A 23 -1.23 -18.33 -9.85
N MET A 24 -0.28 -18.47 -8.91
CA MET A 24 0.33 -17.32 -8.22
C MET A 24 1.20 -16.46 -9.14
N THR A 25 1.78 -17.07 -10.19
CA THR A 25 2.55 -16.32 -11.19
C THR A 25 1.67 -15.31 -11.95
N VAL A 26 0.42 -15.66 -12.23
CA VAL A 26 -0.54 -14.77 -12.89
C VAL A 26 -1.28 -13.89 -11.88
N LEU A 27 -1.73 -14.49 -10.78
CA LEU A 27 -2.55 -13.80 -9.78
C LEU A 27 -1.75 -12.76 -8.98
N GLY A 28 -0.45 -12.99 -8.73
CA GLY A 28 0.40 -12.08 -7.97
C GLY A 28 0.44 -10.67 -8.54
N PRO A 29 0.85 -10.47 -9.81
CA PRO A 29 0.79 -9.17 -10.46
C PRO A 29 -0.62 -8.58 -10.50
N ALA A 30 -1.65 -9.41 -10.71
CA ALA A 30 -3.04 -8.94 -10.70
C ALA A 30 -3.48 -8.43 -9.33
N ILE A 31 -3.10 -9.12 -8.24
CA ILE A 31 -3.35 -8.66 -6.86
C ILE A 31 -2.60 -7.36 -6.58
N LEU A 32 -1.33 -7.25 -6.98
CA LEU A 32 -0.53 -6.03 -6.80
C LEU A 32 -1.13 -4.85 -7.54
N LEU A 33 -1.56 -5.04 -8.79
CA LEU A 33 -2.27 -4.02 -9.56
C LEU A 33 -3.61 -3.68 -8.92
N GLY A 34 -4.36 -4.68 -8.49
CA GLY A 34 -5.62 -4.48 -7.76
C GLY A 34 -5.41 -3.67 -6.50
N PHE A 35 -4.37 -3.98 -5.71
CA PHE A 35 -4.07 -3.28 -4.45
C PHE A 35 -3.59 -1.84 -4.65
N THR A 36 -3.03 -1.51 -5.81
CA THR A 36 -2.63 -0.13 -6.18
C THR A 36 -3.76 0.65 -6.83
N ILE A 37 -4.55 0.03 -7.70
CA ILE A 37 -5.56 0.70 -8.53
C ILE A 37 -6.91 0.76 -7.80
N VAL A 38 -7.32 -0.34 -7.15
CA VAL A 38 -8.66 -0.45 -6.52
C VAL A 38 -8.90 0.60 -5.43
N PRO A 39 -7.96 0.89 -4.49
CA PRO A 39 -8.17 1.98 -3.54
C PRO A 39 -8.35 3.34 -4.21
N GLY A 40 -7.57 3.63 -5.27
CA GLY A 40 -7.73 4.86 -6.05
C GLY A 40 -9.09 4.96 -6.74
N LEU A 41 -9.57 3.87 -7.31
CA LEU A 41 -10.90 3.80 -7.90
C LEU A 41 -12.01 3.88 -6.85
N LEU A 42 -11.85 3.20 -5.70
CA LEU A 42 -12.83 3.23 -4.61
C LEU A 42 -12.91 4.61 -3.95
N VAL A 43 -11.80 5.32 -3.82
CA VAL A 43 -11.78 6.72 -3.35
C VAL A 43 -12.55 7.64 -4.31
N GLY A 44 -12.46 7.39 -5.62
CA GLY A 44 -13.23 8.11 -6.65
C GLY A 44 -14.67 7.61 -6.83
N TYR A 45 -14.97 6.38 -6.40
CA TYR A 45 -16.27 5.76 -6.58
C TYR A 45 -17.15 5.97 -5.34
N LYS A 46 -18.08 6.93 -5.44
CA LYS A 46 -19.17 7.07 -4.48
C LYS A 46 -20.31 6.13 -4.91
N ALA A 47 -20.45 5.02 -4.22
CA ALA A 47 -21.58 4.11 -4.42
C ALA A 47 -22.81 4.77 -3.81
N GLY A 48 -23.65 5.42 -4.61
CA GLY A 48 -24.88 6.03 -4.14
C GLY A 48 -25.31 7.26 -4.94
N HIS A 49 -26.44 7.80 -4.55
CA HIS A 49 -27.07 8.98 -5.13
C HIS A 49 -26.19 10.24 -4.96
N ASP A 50 -26.45 11.25 -5.79
CA ASP A 50 -25.85 12.56 -5.67
C ASP A 50 -25.93 13.11 -4.23
N THR A 51 -24.83 13.67 -3.72
CA THR A 51 -24.77 14.19 -2.35
C THR A 51 -25.65 15.43 -2.21
N ARG A 52 -26.79 15.30 -1.56
CA ARG A 52 -27.71 16.43 -1.30
C ARG A 52 -27.31 17.11 -0.01
N ILE A 53 -26.89 18.39 -0.12
CA ILE A 53 -26.45 19.21 1.01
C ILE A 53 -27.32 20.46 1.07
N ALA A 54 -27.87 20.76 2.23
CA ALA A 54 -28.52 22.04 2.50
C ALA A 54 -27.50 23.04 3.02
N ILE A 55 -27.64 24.32 2.67
CA ILE A 55 -26.83 25.42 3.18
C ILE A 55 -27.72 26.38 3.95
N VAL A 56 -27.39 26.56 5.22
CA VAL A 56 -28.00 27.55 6.10
C VAL A 56 -27.00 28.70 6.19
N ASP A 57 -27.20 29.72 5.37
CA ASP A 57 -26.36 30.91 5.30
C ASP A 57 -26.94 32.01 6.18
N GLN A 58 -26.21 32.39 7.25
CA GLN A 58 -26.60 33.48 8.15
C GLN A 58 -25.94 34.83 7.80
N THR A 59 -25.18 34.86 6.72
CA THR A 59 -24.54 36.11 6.28
C THR A 59 -25.57 37.02 5.60
N GLU A 60 -25.37 38.33 5.67
CA GLU A 60 -26.23 39.28 4.97
C GLU A 60 -25.98 39.21 3.46
N GLY A 61 -26.95 38.75 2.71
CA GLY A 61 -26.94 38.70 1.24
C GLY A 61 -26.64 37.34 0.62
N THR A 62 -27.14 37.10 -0.59
CA THR A 62 -27.08 35.81 -1.31
C THR A 62 -25.72 35.50 -1.97
N LYS A 63 -24.75 36.42 -1.90
CA LYS A 63 -23.48 36.32 -2.64
C LYS A 63 -22.58 35.16 -2.17
N LEU A 64 -22.56 34.90 -0.86
CA LEU A 64 -21.73 33.80 -0.30
C LEU A 64 -22.33 32.45 -0.67
N TYR A 65 -23.63 32.29 -0.52
CA TYR A 65 -24.34 31.08 -0.96
C TYR A 65 -24.06 30.75 -2.44
N GLU A 66 -24.21 31.73 -3.35
CA GLU A 66 -23.95 31.52 -4.77
C GLU A 66 -22.48 31.17 -5.06
N SER A 67 -21.55 31.73 -4.32
CA SER A 67 -20.13 31.39 -4.43
C SER A 67 -19.84 29.96 -3.97
N ILE A 68 -20.41 29.54 -2.84
CA ILE A 68 -20.28 28.18 -2.31
C ILE A 68 -20.97 27.18 -3.23
N ARG A 69 -22.19 27.48 -3.69
CA ARG A 69 -22.93 26.64 -4.65
C ARG A 69 -22.12 26.43 -5.92
N ARG A 70 -21.57 27.49 -6.51
CA ARG A 70 -20.70 27.38 -7.69
C ARG A 70 -19.45 26.55 -7.43
N SER A 71 -18.82 26.72 -6.28
CA SER A 71 -17.63 25.93 -5.88
C SER A 71 -17.95 24.46 -5.63
N LEU A 72 -19.12 24.14 -5.05
CA LEU A 72 -19.56 22.77 -4.81
C LEU A 72 -20.04 22.07 -6.09
N MET A 73 -20.72 22.80 -6.99
CA MET A 73 -21.22 22.28 -8.26
C MET A 73 -20.16 22.25 -9.38
N LYS A 74 -19.10 23.09 -9.28
CA LYS A 74 -18.00 23.06 -10.24
C LYS A 74 -17.24 21.74 -10.05
N GLN A 75 -17.39 20.84 -11.02
CA GLN A 75 -16.51 19.72 -11.19
C GLN A 75 -15.09 20.28 -11.36
N ASP A 76 -14.13 19.86 -10.51
CA ASP A 76 -12.72 20.18 -10.67
C ASP A 76 -12.21 19.54 -11.98
N ARG A 77 -12.56 20.13 -13.10
CA ARG A 77 -11.68 20.12 -14.26
C ARG A 77 -10.59 21.10 -13.90
N GLY A 78 -9.41 20.59 -13.56
CA GLY A 78 -8.24 21.42 -13.42
C GLY A 78 -8.19 22.39 -14.58
N ASP A 79 -8.26 23.70 -14.30
CA ASP A 79 -8.07 24.78 -15.27
C ASP A 79 -6.60 24.82 -15.74
N GLU A 80 -6.01 23.67 -16.06
CA GLU A 80 -4.78 23.49 -16.83
C GLU A 80 -5.00 22.51 -17.98
N ALA A 81 -6.19 22.46 -18.55
CA ALA A 81 -6.31 22.11 -19.94
C ALA A 81 -5.92 23.37 -20.74
N SER A 82 -4.63 23.64 -20.86
CA SER A 82 -4.09 24.22 -22.07
C SER A 82 -4.84 23.54 -23.21
N SER A 83 -5.45 24.36 -24.08
CA SER A 83 -6.12 23.93 -25.32
C SER A 83 -5.39 22.74 -25.90
N PRO A 84 -6.10 21.62 -26.19
CA PRO A 84 -5.42 20.48 -26.79
C PRO A 84 -4.71 20.98 -28.05
N PRO A 85 -3.42 20.64 -28.25
CA PRO A 85 -2.75 20.98 -29.48
C PRO A 85 -3.64 20.41 -30.59
N ASP A 86 -3.92 21.27 -31.58
CA ASP A 86 -4.69 20.95 -32.77
C ASP A 86 -3.95 19.85 -33.56
N ILE A 87 -4.17 18.60 -33.16
CA ILE A 87 -3.71 17.44 -33.90
C ILE A 87 -4.78 17.23 -34.97
N GLY A 88 -4.61 17.95 -36.08
CA GLY A 88 -5.37 17.73 -37.29
C GLY A 88 -5.32 16.29 -37.73
N GLY A 89 -6.45 15.59 -37.69
CA GLY A 89 -6.59 14.25 -38.22
C GLY A 89 -7.75 13.47 -37.58
N SER A 90 -8.94 13.61 -38.15
CA SER A 90 -10.06 12.64 -38.17
C SER A 90 -10.34 11.83 -36.91
N MET A 91 -10.92 12.43 -35.89
CA MET A 91 -11.75 11.71 -34.92
C MET A 91 -13.21 11.80 -35.34
N ASN A 92 -13.83 10.64 -35.56
CA ASN A 92 -15.22 10.46 -35.97
C ASN A 92 -16.17 11.07 -34.92
N SER A 93 -17.18 11.82 -35.34
CA SER A 93 -18.17 12.49 -34.50
C SER A 93 -18.84 11.59 -33.45
N ASN A 94 -19.02 10.31 -33.76
CA ASN A 94 -19.56 9.30 -32.83
C ASN A 94 -18.64 8.97 -31.64
N SER A 95 -17.32 9.16 -31.75
CA SER A 95 -16.38 8.97 -30.65
C SER A 95 -16.39 10.15 -29.68
N ARG A 96 -16.64 11.37 -30.19
CA ARG A 96 -16.81 12.58 -29.36
C ARG A 96 -18.10 12.55 -28.56
N GLU A 97 -19.20 12.07 -29.16
CA GLU A 97 -20.48 11.93 -28.45
C GLU A 97 -20.45 10.84 -27.37
N ARG A 98 -19.80 9.70 -27.62
CA ARG A 98 -19.60 8.67 -26.60
C ARG A 98 -18.69 9.10 -25.45
N MET A 99 -17.64 9.89 -25.73
CA MET A 99 -16.81 10.50 -24.68
C MET A 99 -17.59 11.55 -23.87
N GLN A 100 -18.43 12.36 -24.52
CA GLN A 100 -19.29 13.33 -23.81
C GLN A 100 -20.41 12.67 -23.02
N GLN A 101 -20.96 11.55 -23.46
CA GLN A 101 -21.91 10.76 -22.68
C GLN A 101 -21.24 10.01 -21.53
N GLY A 102 -20.03 9.46 -21.72
CA GLY A 102 -19.26 8.83 -20.65
C GLY A 102 -18.79 9.80 -19.58
N SER A 103 -18.52 11.07 -19.93
CA SER A 103 -18.14 12.11 -18.98
C SER A 103 -19.30 12.69 -18.15
N LYS A 104 -20.55 12.42 -18.56
CA LYS A 104 -21.75 12.82 -17.79
C LYS A 104 -22.06 11.91 -16.61
N SER A 105 -21.41 10.76 -16.48
CA SER A 105 -21.66 9.77 -15.44
C SER A 105 -20.52 9.63 -14.42
N LEU A 106 -19.67 10.64 -14.22
CA LEU A 106 -18.70 10.63 -13.13
C LEU A 106 -19.41 10.94 -11.81
N PRO A 107 -19.37 10.04 -10.80
CA PRO A 107 -20.04 10.21 -9.53
C PRO A 107 -19.38 11.31 -8.70
N GLY A 108 -20.18 12.25 -8.18
CA GLY A 108 -19.71 13.28 -7.26
C GLY A 108 -20.33 14.66 -7.45
N SER A 109 -21.49 14.76 -8.11
CA SER A 109 -22.25 16.02 -8.15
C SER A 109 -22.90 16.27 -6.78
N PHE A 110 -22.60 17.47 -6.23
CA PHE A 110 -23.29 17.96 -5.05
C PHE A 110 -24.55 18.70 -5.47
N PHE A 111 -25.71 18.31 -4.95
CA PHE A 111 -26.94 19.08 -5.04
C PHE A 111 -27.03 19.97 -3.81
N VAL A 112 -27.06 21.27 -4.04
CA VAL A 112 -27.02 22.28 -2.99
C VAL A 112 -28.36 22.99 -2.93
N GLU A 113 -29.04 22.89 -1.79
CA GLU A 113 -30.33 23.53 -1.52
C GLU A 113 -30.14 24.70 -0.55
N PRO A 114 -30.62 25.93 -0.88
CA PRO A 114 -30.62 27.04 0.07
C PRO A 114 -31.73 26.88 1.10
N ILE A 115 -31.42 27.20 2.33
CA ILE A 115 -32.43 27.28 3.39
C ILE A 115 -32.60 28.75 3.80
N ASP A 116 -33.83 29.24 3.69
CA ASP A 116 -34.16 30.62 4.10
C ASP A 116 -34.16 30.76 5.63
N VAL A 117 -33.33 31.67 6.11
CA VAL A 117 -33.13 31.93 7.55
C VAL A 117 -33.98 33.11 8.02
N ASN A 118 -34.49 33.96 7.10
CA ASN A 118 -35.05 35.29 7.44
C ASN A 118 -36.36 35.26 8.23
N SER A 119 -37.04 34.11 8.34
CA SER A 119 -38.35 33.99 8.99
C SER A 119 -38.46 32.95 10.08
N ARG A 120 -37.33 32.23 10.44
CA ARG A 120 -37.37 31.10 11.35
C ARG A 120 -36.26 31.11 12.38
N GLN A 121 -36.54 30.57 13.58
CA GLN A 121 -35.52 30.41 14.60
C GLN A 121 -34.57 29.24 14.25
N LEU A 122 -33.29 29.43 14.50
CA LEU A 122 -32.23 28.46 14.20
C LEU A 122 -32.48 27.05 14.80
N PRO A 123 -33.02 26.89 16.03
CA PRO A 123 -33.34 25.58 16.58
C PRO A 123 -34.39 24.81 15.77
N ASP A 124 -35.37 25.49 15.22
CA ASP A 124 -36.45 24.86 14.42
C ASP A 124 -35.92 24.42 13.05
N ILE A 125 -35.08 25.24 12.41
CA ILE A 125 -34.38 24.86 11.16
C ILE A 125 -33.50 23.63 11.39
N LYS A 126 -32.73 23.58 12.47
CA LYS A 126 -31.91 22.41 12.81
C LYS A 126 -32.76 21.16 13.03
N ARG A 127 -33.88 21.28 13.74
CA ARG A 127 -34.78 20.15 13.99
C ARG A 127 -35.39 19.62 12.69
N GLU A 128 -35.81 20.49 11.80
CA GLU A 128 -36.33 20.14 10.46
C GLU A 128 -35.26 19.42 9.62
N LEU A 129 -34.04 19.99 9.50
CA LEU A 129 -32.96 19.41 8.71
C LEU A 129 -32.46 18.08 9.28
N ASN A 130 -32.37 17.95 10.60
CA ASN A 130 -32.06 16.67 11.25
C ASN A 130 -33.14 15.61 10.93
N GLY A 131 -34.42 16.01 10.91
CA GLY A 131 -35.50 15.13 10.47
C GLY A 131 -35.39 14.70 9.01
N ARG A 132 -35.00 15.59 8.12
CA ARG A 132 -34.78 15.29 6.69
C ARG A 132 -33.56 14.38 6.50
N ILE A 133 -32.48 14.55 7.27
CA ILE A 133 -31.36 13.61 7.28
C ILE A 133 -31.80 12.23 7.75
N GLY A 134 -32.65 12.17 8.79
CA GLY A 134 -33.22 10.92 9.29
C GLY A 134 -34.09 10.16 8.27
N ARG A 135 -34.73 10.87 7.34
CA ARG A 135 -35.59 10.29 6.27
C ARG A 135 -34.86 10.05 4.93
N ASP A 136 -33.55 10.15 4.87
CA ASP A 136 -32.74 9.99 3.62
C ASP A 136 -32.99 11.07 2.55
N GLU A 137 -33.60 12.21 2.89
CA GLU A 137 -33.84 13.31 1.97
C GLU A 137 -32.58 14.16 1.75
N LEU A 138 -31.74 14.28 2.80
CA LEU A 138 -30.48 15.02 2.82
C LEU A 138 -29.35 14.16 3.41
N GLU A 139 -28.15 14.30 2.87
CA GLU A 139 -26.94 13.70 3.44
C GLU A 139 -26.35 14.54 4.56
N GLY A 140 -26.52 15.86 4.48
CA GLY A 140 -26.06 16.79 5.52
C GLY A 140 -26.43 18.23 5.24
N TYR A 141 -26.08 19.12 6.17
CA TYR A 141 -26.20 20.56 5.98
C TYR A 141 -25.00 21.31 6.57
N LEU A 142 -24.72 22.45 5.94
CA LEU A 142 -23.70 23.40 6.35
C LEU A 142 -24.38 24.56 7.07
N LEU A 143 -23.89 24.92 8.25
CA LEU A 143 -24.29 26.10 8.99
C LEU A 143 -23.18 27.14 8.94
N ILE A 144 -23.43 28.24 8.26
CA ILE A 144 -22.49 29.32 8.03
C ILE A 144 -22.82 30.46 8.97
N PRO A 145 -21.92 30.84 9.89
CA PRO A 145 -22.14 31.93 10.83
C PRO A 145 -22.13 33.32 10.14
N PRO A 146 -22.80 34.30 10.71
CA PRO A 146 -22.93 35.63 10.08
C PRO A 146 -21.59 36.39 9.95
N ASP A 147 -20.63 36.12 10.85
CA ASP A 147 -19.34 36.79 10.94
C ASP A 147 -18.24 36.13 10.09
N ILE A 148 -18.53 35.09 9.33
CA ILE A 148 -17.53 34.28 8.57
C ILE A 148 -16.67 35.10 7.59
N LEU A 149 -17.20 36.19 7.07
CA LEU A 149 -16.47 37.04 6.13
C LEU A 149 -15.53 38.03 6.84
N GLN A 150 -15.85 38.43 8.08
CA GLN A 150 -15.14 39.44 8.85
C GLN A 150 -14.16 38.82 9.87
N ASN A 151 -14.51 37.70 10.44
CA ASN A 151 -13.74 37.00 11.46
C ASN A 151 -13.00 35.80 10.85
N SER A 152 -11.66 35.82 10.91
CA SER A 152 -10.83 34.72 10.40
C SER A 152 -10.90 33.45 11.23
N GLU A 153 -11.28 33.55 12.50
CA GLU A 153 -11.38 32.39 13.40
C GLU A 153 -12.77 31.73 13.38
N SER A 154 -13.73 32.37 12.73
CA SER A 154 -15.09 31.81 12.60
C SER A 154 -15.09 30.53 11.79
N LYS A 155 -15.84 29.50 12.28
CA LYS A 155 -15.87 28.15 11.71
C LYS A 155 -17.27 27.81 11.20
N VAL A 156 -17.32 27.18 10.04
CA VAL A 156 -18.55 26.58 9.50
C VAL A 156 -18.76 25.21 10.16
N SER A 157 -20.00 24.92 10.56
CA SER A 157 -20.37 23.63 11.13
C SER A 157 -21.03 22.76 10.06
N TYR A 158 -20.54 21.54 9.89
CA TYR A 158 -21.16 20.52 9.04
C TYR A 158 -21.89 19.49 9.91
N TYR A 159 -23.15 19.27 9.60
CA TYR A 159 -24.00 18.24 10.22
C TYR A 159 -24.37 17.23 9.15
N GLY A 160 -23.89 16.02 9.27
CA GLY A 160 -24.09 14.96 8.26
C GLY A 160 -24.45 13.63 8.90
N ARG A 161 -25.06 12.74 8.12
CA ARG A 161 -25.39 11.37 8.53
C ARG A 161 -24.14 10.55 8.82
N ASN A 162 -23.16 10.61 7.91
CA ASN A 162 -21.90 9.87 8.04
C ASN A 162 -20.72 10.84 8.23
N VAL A 163 -20.47 11.20 9.49
CA VAL A 163 -19.34 12.08 9.84
C VAL A 163 -17.98 11.37 9.67
N SER A 164 -17.99 10.03 9.57
CA SER A 164 -16.78 9.22 9.35
C SER A 164 -16.32 9.20 7.87
N ASP A 165 -17.12 9.75 6.96
CA ASP A 165 -16.70 9.95 5.56
C ASP A 165 -15.75 11.19 5.46
N GLU A 166 -14.51 10.97 5.90
CA GLU A 166 -13.46 11.98 5.92
C GLU A 166 -13.15 12.54 4.53
N ILE A 167 -13.35 11.74 3.48
CA ILE A 167 -13.07 12.12 2.09
C ILE A 167 -14.09 13.15 1.62
N THR A 168 -15.38 12.88 1.79
CA THR A 168 -16.45 13.83 1.44
C THR A 168 -16.37 15.07 2.33
N GLY A 169 -16.09 14.92 3.63
CA GLY A 169 -15.88 16.04 4.56
C GLY A 169 -14.76 16.96 4.10
N LYS A 170 -13.60 16.42 3.74
CA LYS A 170 -12.47 17.20 3.25
C LYS A 170 -12.73 17.86 1.89
N GLN A 171 -13.43 17.19 0.97
CA GLN A 171 -13.84 17.83 -0.30
C GLN A 171 -14.77 19.03 -0.07
N ILE A 172 -15.73 18.89 0.85
CA ILE A 172 -16.63 19.99 1.23
C ILE A 172 -15.82 21.13 1.84
N GLU A 173 -14.92 20.83 2.78
CA GLU A 173 -14.06 21.80 3.44
C GLU A 173 -13.17 22.58 2.46
N ASP A 174 -12.49 21.87 1.55
CA ASP A 174 -11.61 22.50 0.55
C ASP A 174 -12.37 23.41 -0.42
N ARG A 175 -13.57 22.99 -0.86
CA ARG A 175 -14.42 23.79 -1.75
C ARG A 175 -15.03 24.99 -1.02
N LEU A 176 -15.46 24.80 0.22
CA LEU A 176 -15.95 25.84 1.10
C LEU A 176 -14.87 26.90 1.38
N ASN A 177 -13.67 26.47 1.74
CA ASN A 177 -12.53 27.34 2.01
C ASN A 177 -12.17 28.19 0.77
N ARG A 178 -12.22 27.62 -0.43
CA ARG A 178 -12.02 28.37 -1.67
C ARG A 178 -13.10 29.46 -1.85
N ALA A 179 -14.37 29.10 -1.65
CA ALA A 179 -15.48 30.03 -1.80
C ALA A 179 -15.43 31.17 -0.78
N VAL A 180 -15.20 30.86 0.50
CA VAL A 180 -15.09 31.86 1.57
C VAL A 180 -13.89 32.78 1.34
N ARG A 181 -12.73 32.21 1.00
CA ARG A 181 -11.52 33.00 0.69
C ARG A 181 -11.75 33.98 -0.47
N ARG A 182 -12.40 33.48 -1.53
CA ARG A 182 -12.80 34.33 -2.68
C ARG A 182 -13.65 35.52 -2.22
N GLN A 183 -14.68 35.29 -1.42
CA GLN A 183 -15.58 36.33 -0.93
C GLN A 183 -14.89 37.31 0.02
N ARG A 184 -13.99 36.87 0.88
CA ARG A 184 -13.16 37.74 1.74
C ARG A 184 -12.27 38.66 0.91
N LEU A 185 -11.66 38.18 -0.19
CA LEU A 185 -10.85 38.98 -1.09
C LEU A 185 -11.69 40.06 -1.81
N ILE A 186 -12.90 39.68 -2.28
CA ILE A 186 -13.83 40.65 -2.89
C ILE A 186 -14.27 41.71 -1.85
N ALA A 187 -14.61 41.28 -0.64
CA ALA A 187 -14.99 42.19 0.45
C ALA A 187 -13.85 43.13 0.86
N SER A 188 -12.59 42.71 0.69
CA SER A 188 -11.39 43.53 0.92
C SER A 188 -11.09 44.50 -0.23
N GLY A 189 -11.94 44.59 -1.26
CA GLY A 189 -11.79 45.54 -2.37
C GLY A 189 -10.98 45.00 -3.57
N VAL A 190 -10.63 43.71 -3.58
CA VAL A 190 -9.98 43.10 -4.75
C VAL A 190 -11.00 42.96 -5.87
N LYS A 191 -10.65 43.41 -7.09
CA LYS A 191 -11.52 43.25 -8.27
C LYS A 191 -11.75 41.79 -8.58
N GLU A 192 -12.99 41.40 -8.84
CA GLU A 192 -13.40 40.00 -9.07
C GLU A 192 -12.59 39.31 -10.17
N GLN A 193 -12.16 40.04 -11.18
CA GLN A 193 -11.32 39.57 -12.29
C GLN A 193 -9.93 39.04 -11.81
N ASN A 194 -9.38 39.65 -10.75
CA ASN A 194 -8.05 39.31 -10.23
C ASN A 194 -8.10 38.25 -9.10
N VAL A 195 -9.30 37.97 -8.58
CA VAL A 195 -9.46 37.05 -7.44
C VAL A 195 -9.08 35.61 -7.80
N ASP A 196 -9.47 35.17 -8.99
CA ASP A 196 -9.17 33.78 -9.44
C ASP A 196 -7.65 33.60 -9.66
N GLU A 197 -6.95 34.67 -10.07
CA GLU A 197 -5.50 34.65 -10.24
C GLU A 197 -4.76 34.73 -8.88
N LEU A 198 -5.23 35.56 -7.95
CA LEU A 198 -4.67 35.65 -6.59
C LEU A 198 -5.02 34.48 -5.69
N ALA A 199 -6.12 33.79 -5.96
CA ALA A 199 -6.56 32.60 -5.22
C ALA A 199 -6.00 31.30 -5.78
N LYS A 200 -5.24 31.32 -6.88
CA LYS A 200 -4.58 30.13 -7.40
C LYS A 200 -3.69 29.51 -6.32
N PRO A 201 -3.82 28.19 -6.06
CA PRO A 201 -2.92 27.52 -5.16
C PRO A 201 -1.49 27.56 -5.74
N VAL A 202 -0.52 27.90 -4.89
CA VAL A 202 0.88 27.82 -5.28
C VAL A 202 1.25 26.37 -5.46
N GLY A 203 1.60 25.98 -6.69
CA GLY A 203 2.10 24.64 -6.98
C GLY A 203 3.47 24.45 -6.35
N MET A 204 3.63 23.45 -5.50
CA MET A 204 4.91 23.06 -4.92
C MET A 204 5.50 21.88 -5.70
N ILE A 205 6.69 22.08 -6.27
CA ILE A 205 7.46 20.99 -6.88
C ILE A 205 8.51 20.55 -5.88
N THR A 206 8.55 19.26 -5.56
CA THR A 206 9.48 18.68 -4.60
C THR A 206 10.63 18.00 -5.34
N TYR A 207 11.85 18.35 -4.99
CA TYR A 207 13.06 17.68 -5.48
C TYR A 207 13.74 17.00 -4.28
N PRO A 208 14.07 15.70 -4.35
CA PRO A 208 14.89 15.06 -3.33
C PRO A 208 16.32 15.59 -3.45
N VAL A 209 16.95 15.89 -2.32
CA VAL A 209 18.36 16.30 -2.26
C VAL A 209 19.11 15.17 -1.53
N ASN A 210 20.17 14.65 -2.14
CA ASN A 210 21.01 13.62 -1.53
C ASN A 210 21.98 14.23 -0.50
N GLU A 211 22.72 13.38 0.26
CA GLU A 211 23.69 13.83 1.26
C GLU A 211 24.84 14.68 0.67
N LYS A 212 25.06 14.60 -0.64
CA LYS A 212 26.08 15.41 -1.35
C LYS A 212 25.54 16.75 -1.82
N GLY A 213 24.26 17.04 -1.56
CA GLY A 213 23.62 18.28 -2.00
C GLY A 213 23.18 18.26 -3.47
N GLU A 214 23.22 17.10 -4.15
CA GLU A 214 22.78 16.98 -5.54
C GLU A 214 21.26 16.79 -5.60
N GLU A 215 20.60 17.53 -6.48
CA GLU A 215 19.17 17.46 -6.70
C GLU A 215 18.81 16.21 -7.54
N GLY A 216 17.85 15.43 -7.07
CA GLY A 216 17.30 14.30 -7.81
C GLY A 216 16.20 14.71 -8.76
N ALA A 217 15.65 13.75 -9.50
CA ALA A 217 14.50 13.98 -10.38
C ALA A 217 13.27 14.43 -9.57
N LYS A 218 12.39 15.21 -10.21
CA LYS A 218 11.12 15.69 -9.63
C LYS A 218 10.41 14.61 -8.84
N GLY A 219 10.17 14.84 -7.56
CA GLY A 219 9.43 13.92 -6.69
C GLY A 219 7.98 13.78 -7.18
N SER A 220 7.46 12.57 -7.15
CA SER A 220 6.08 12.28 -7.55
C SER A 220 5.30 11.67 -6.39
N ALA A 221 4.00 11.88 -6.37
CA ALA A 221 3.07 11.22 -5.44
C ALA A 221 3.13 9.68 -5.54
N GLY A 222 3.55 9.14 -6.70
CA GLY A 222 3.75 7.71 -6.93
C GLY A 222 4.91 7.08 -6.13
N GLY A 223 5.84 7.89 -5.61
CA GLY A 223 6.98 7.37 -4.84
C GLY A 223 6.58 6.58 -3.60
N PHE A 224 5.62 7.09 -2.83
CA PHE A 224 5.09 6.37 -1.64
C PHE A 224 4.44 5.03 -2.02
N ALA A 225 3.59 5.04 -3.04
CA ALA A 225 2.92 3.82 -3.50
C ALA A 225 3.93 2.76 -3.97
N MET A 226 4.98 3.16 -4.69
CA MET A 226 6.02 2.24 -5.15
C MET A 226 6.82 1.63 -3.98
N VAL A 227 7.20 2.43 -2.99
CA VAL A 227 7.89 1.94 -1.78
C VAL A 227 7.02 0.90 -1.07
N PHE A 228 5.73 1.18 -0.94
CA PHE A 228 4.77 0.26 -0.33
C PHE A 228 4.61 -1.04 -1.14
N VAL A 229 4.52 -0.96 -2.47
CA VAL A 229 4.44 -2.13 -3.36
C VAL A 229 5.67 -3.02 -3.20
N ILE A 230 6.87 -2.45 -3.14
CA ILE A 230 8.12 -3.19 -2.93
C ILE A 230 8.09 -3.91 -1.57
N ALA A 231 7.72 -3.20 -0.51
CA ALA A 231 7.60 -3.77 0.84
C ALA A 231 6.57 -4.91 0.89
N PHE A 232 5.41 -4.69 0.28
CA PHE A 232 4.32 -5.68 0.22
C PHE A 232 4.70 -6.90 -0.62
N LEU A 233 5.43 -6.72 -1.72
CA LEU A 233 5.89 -7.81 -2.58
C LEU A 233 6.84 -8.75 -1.84
N ILE A 234 7.77 -8.22 -1.04
CA ILE A 234 8.64 -9.04 -0.20
C ILE A 234 7.83 -9.73 0.89
N TYR A 235 6.97 -8.99 1.58
CA TYR A 235 6.09 -9.52 2.62
C TYR A 235 5.28 -10.72 2.13
N ILE A 236 4.55 -10.55 1.02
CA ILE A 236 3.67 -11.62 0.51
C ILE A 236 4.47 -12.83 0.01
N THR A 237 5.63 -12.59 -0.61
CA THR A 237 6.48 -13.68 -1.10
C THR A 237 7.06 -14.50 0.06
N ILE A 238 7.57 -13.85 1.11
CA ILE A 238 8.07 -14.54 2.30
C ILE A 238 6.94 -15.32 2.98
N LEU A 239 5.76 -14.71 3.11
CA LEU A 239 4.59 -15.35 3.72
C LEU A 239 4.18 -16.60 2.95
N LEU A 240 4.00 -16.52 1.64
CA LEU A 240 3.57 -17.64 0.79
C LEU A 240 4.58 -18.78 0.81
N TYR A 241 5.84 -18.48 0.55
CA TYR A 241 6.86 -19.52 0.47
C TYR A 241 7.31 -20.04 1.84
N GLY A 242 7.14 -19.26 2.90
CA GLY A 242 7.27 -19.76 4.26
C GLY A 242 6.23 -20.86 4.57
N GLN A 243 4.97 -20.62 4.22
CA GLN A 243 3.90 -21.64 4.36
C GLN A 243 4.17 -22.88 3.48
N VAL A 244 4.74 -22.70 2.29
CA VAL A 244 5.15 -23.82 1.43
C VAL A 244 6.26 -24.66 2.09
N VAL A 245 7.23 -24.04 2.77
CA VAL A 245 8.27 -24.75 3.53
C VAL A 245 7.66 -25.52 4.69
N LEU A 246 6.78 -24.89 5.46
CA LEU A 246 6.07 -25.52 6.57
C LEU A 246 5.32 -26.79 6.11
N GLY A 247 4.46 -26.63 5.09
CA GLY A 247 3.68 -27.73 4.53
C GLY A 247 4.54 -28.89 4.05
N ALA A 248 5.67 -28.58 3.37
CA ALA A 248 6.61 -29.58 2.89
C ALA A 248 7.26 -30.43 3.98
N ILE A 249 7.51 -29.82 5.14
CA ILE A 249 8.13 -30.54 6.27
C ILE A 249 7.09 -31.40 6.98
N VAL A 250 5.89 -30.85 7.19
CA VAL A 250 4.80 -31.59 7.83
C VAL A 250 4.37 -32.78 6.97
N GLU A 251 4.22 -32.62 5.64
CA GLU A 251 3.86 -33.66 4.70
C GLU A 251 4.85 -34.85 4.74
N GLU A 252 6.17 -34.58 4.77
CA GLU A 252 7.17 -35.62 4.90
C GLU A 252 7.09 -36.38 6.23
N LYS A 253 6.70 -35.68 7.30
CA LYS A 253 6.50 -36.28 8.61
C LYS A 253 5.23 -37.13 8.63
N GLU A 254 4.10 -36.62 8.11
CA GLU A 254 2.83 -37.36 8.02
C GLU A 254 2.95 -38.65 7.18
N THR A 255 3.68 -38.59 6.06
CA THR A 255 3.87 -39.74 5.14
C THR A 255 4.99 -40.66 5.55
N ARG A 256 5.71 -40.41 6.64
CA ARG A 256 6.87 -41.17 7.11
C ARG A 256 8.03 -41.29 6.10
N ILE A 257 8.00 -40.54 5.04
CA ILE A 257 9.08 -40.52 4.02
C ILE A 257 10.41 -40.07 4.65
N ALA A 258 10.36 -39.28 5.71
CA ALA A 258 11.55 -38.84 6.43
C ALA A 258 12.45 -39.97 6.91
N GLU A 259 11.89 -41.11 7.36
CA GLU A 259 12.67 -42.28 7.81
C GLU A 259 13.52 -42.88 6.69
N ILE A 260 12.90 -43.03 5.49
CA ILE A 260 13.60 -43.54 4.30
C ILE A 260 14.68 -42.57 3.83
N LEU A 261 14.38 -41.28 3.86
CA LEU A 261 15.33 -40.26 3.42
C LEU A 261 16.54 -40.14 4.37
N PHE A 262 16.33 -40.24 5.68
CA PHE A 262 17.40 -40.18 6.67
C PHE A 262 18.35 -41.37 6.65
N SER A 263 17.90 -42.53 6.17
CA SER A 263 18.80 -43.67 5.92
C SER A 263 19.79 -43.40 4.77
N SER A 264 19.42 -42.51 3.83
CA SER A 264 20.20 -42.24 2.61
C SER A 264 20.94 -40.93 2.61
N VAL A 265 20.43 -39.89 3.33
CA VAL A 265 20.95 -38.51 3.33
C VAL A 265 20.98 -37.95 4.75
N ARG A 266 22.01 -37.18 5.07
CA ARG A 266 22.08 -36.48 6.37
C ARG A 266 20.91 -35.50 6.50
N SER A 267 20.27 -35.41 7.68
CA SER A 267 19.13 -34.55 7.96
C SER A 267 19.38 -33.04 7.61
N THR A 268 20.58 -32.55 7.91
CA THR A 268 20.99 -31.19 7.56
C THR A 268 21.06 -30.92 6.05
N THR A 269 21.57 -31.93 5.30
CA THR A 269 21.65 -31.82 3.82
C THR A 269 20.25 -31.84 3.21
N LEU A 270 19.35 -32.67 3.75
CA LEU A 270 17.95 -32.71 3.31
C LEU A 270 17.24 -31.40 3.58
N MET A 271 17.34 -30.88 4.82
CA MET A 271 16.75 -29.61 5.23
C MET A 271 17.26 -28.41 4.38
N LEU A 272 18.58 -28.29 4.24
CA LEU A 272 19.17 -27.19 3.45
C LEU A 272 18.84 -27.32 1.96
N GLY A 273 18.87 -28.54 1.41
CA GLY A 273 18.48 -28.77 0.01
C GLY A 273 17.05 -28.37 -0.27
N LYS A 274 16.14 -28.66 0.68
CA LYS A 274 14.74 -28.24 0.62
C LYS A 274 14.60 -26.71 0.70
N LEU A 275 15.22 -26.08 1.69
CA LEU A 275 15.18 -24.62 1.85
C LEU A 275 15.70 -23.89 0.62
N VAL A 276 16.85 -24.32 0.09
CA VAL A 276 17.41 -23.70 -1.12
C VAL A 276 16.56 -24.00 -2.34
N GLY A 277 16.00 -25.20 -2.47
CA GLY A 277 15.09 -25.55 -3.56
C GLY A 277 13.86 -24.66 -3.61
N VAL A 278 13.19 -24.47 -2.46
CA VAL A 278 12.03 -23.57 -2.35
C VAL A 278 12.44 -22.10 -2.51
N SER A 279 13.62 -21.68 -2.02
CA SER A 279 14.18 -20.35 -2.25
C SER A 279 14.31 -20.02 -3.74
N LEU A 280 14.80 -20.97 -4.54
CA LEU A 280 14.91 -20.79 -5.98
C LEU A 280 13.55 -20.64 -6.66
N VAL A 281 12.52 -21.36 -6.18
CA VAL A 281 11.15 -21.17 -6.67
C VAL A 281 10.64 -19.76 -6.34
N ALA A 282 10.85 -19.33 -5.10
CA ALA A 282 10.48 -17.98 -4.65
C ALA A 282 11.21 -16.89 -5.45
N LEU A 283 12.50 -17.06 -5.69
CA LEU A 283 13.30 -16.15 -6.54
C LEU A 283 12.81 -16.11 -7.99
N THR A 284 12.47 -17.26 -8.56
CA THR A 284 11.90 -17.33 -9.91
C THR A 284 10.57 -16.57 -9.97
N GLN A 285 9.70 -16.79 -8.99
CA GLN A 285 8.41 -16.10 -8.88
C GLN A 285 8.59 -14.59 -8.75
N LEU A 286 9.46 -14.17 -7.84
CA LEU A 286 9.77 -12.76 -7.59
C LEU A 286 10.40 -12.10 -8.84
N GLY A 287 11.29 -12.82 -9.53
CA GLY A 287 11.90 -12.38 -10.80
C GLY A 287 10.84 -12.15 -11.89
N ILE A 288 9.89 -13.08 -12.03
CA ILE A 288 8.78 -12.94 -12.98
C ILE A 288 7.92 -11.72 -12.61
N TRP A 289 7.55 -11.57 -11.35
CA TRP A 289 6.73 -10.43 -10.89
C TRP A 289 7.44 -9.09 -11.09
N THR A 290 8.74 -9.03 -10.79
CA THR A 290 9.56 -7.83 -11.02
C THR A 290 9.64 -7.50 -12.52
N LEU A 291 9.80 -8.51 -13.38
CA LEU A 291 9.83 -8.34 -14.83
C LEU A 291 8.48 -7.85 -15.37
N VAL A 292 7.37 -8.45 -14.94
CA VAL A 292 6.02 -8.03 -15.32
C VAL A 292 5.77 -6.59 -14.87
N PHE A 293 6.17 -6.23 -13.65
CA PHE A 293 6.04 -4.87 -13.15
C PHE A 293 6.90 -3.88 -13.96
N ALA A 294 8.13 -4.25 -14.32
CA ALA A 294 8.98 -3.42 -15.15
C ALA A 294 8.40 -3.19 -16.56
N ILE A 295 7.83 -4.24 -17.18
CA ILE A 295 7.16 -4.14 -18.49
C ILE A 295 5.91 -3.23 -18.38
N LEU A 296 5.07 -3.44 -17.37
CA LEU A 296 3.88 -2.61 -17.15
C LEU A 296 4.26 -1.14 -16.86
N SER A 297 5.34 -0.91 -16.12
CA SER A 297 5.87 0.43 -15.87
C SER A 297 6.37 1.11 -17.14
N ALA A 298 7.09 0.39 -17.99
CA ALA A 298 7.68 0.95 -19.22
C ALA A 298 6.62 1.21 -20.32
N PHE A 299 5.67 0.29 -20.50
CA PHE A 299 4.71 0.33 -21.60
C PHE A 299 3.30 0.71 -21.15
N GLY A 300 2.89 0.31 -19.93
CA GLY A 300 1.53 0.53 -19.41
C GLY A 300 1.25 2.01 -19.18
N VAL A 301 2.23 2.76 -18.69
CA VAL A 301 2.13 4.22 -18.49
C VAL A 301 1.91 4.92 -19.83
N GLY A 302 2.68 4.58 -20.86
CA GLY A 302 2.51 5.13 -22.19
C GLY A 302 1.19 4.73 -22.85
N TRP A 303 0.71 3.51 -22.62
CA TRP A 303 -0.59 3.04 -23.12
C TRP A 303 -1.75 3.76 -22.43
N LEU A 304 -1.71 3.96 -21.12
CA LEU A 304 -2.72 4.71 -20.37
C LEU A 304 -2.76 6.18 -20.81
N ALA A 305 -1.60 6.81 -21.05
CA ALA A 305 -1.51 8.15 -21.61
C ALA A 305 -2.18 8.24 -22.98
N ALA A 306 -1.95 7.24 -23.85
CA ALA A 306 -2.57 7.17 -25.16
C ALA A 306 -4.10 7.00 -25.11
N GLN A 307 -4.66 6.45 -24.01
CA GLN A 307 -6.08 6.36 -23.75
C GLN A 307 -6.68 7.64 -23.14
N GLY A 308 -5.89 8.70 -22.94
CA GLY A 308 -6.34 9.97 -22.37
C GLY A 308 -6.48 9.96 -20.84
N VAL A 309 -5.92 8.95 -20.17
CA VAL A 309 -5.84 8.93 -18.71
C VAL A 309 -4.74 9.91 -18.28
N ASP A 310 -5.09 10.88 -17.43
CA ASP A 310 -4.10 11.79 -16.88
C ASP A 310 -3.18 11.05 -15.91
N ILE A 311 -1.95 10.82 -16.36
CA ILE A 311 -0.89 10.14 -15.61
C ILE A 311 0.20 11.11 -15.12
N SER A 312 -0.03 12.43 -15.22
CA SER A 312 0.95 13.45 -14.81
C SER A 312 1.35 13.34 -13.33
N GLY A 313 0.46 12.76 -12.49
CA GLY A 313 0.73 12.44 -11.09
C GLY A 313 1.42 11.09 -10.85
N VAL A 314 1.53 10.22 -11.86
CA VAL A 314 2.12 8.86 -11.75
C VAL A 314 3.58 8.92 -12.19
N GLY A 315 4.42 9.65 -11.47
CA GLY A 315 5.86 9.59 -11.67
C GLY A 315 6.42 8.33 -11.04
N LEU A 316 6.86 7.37 -11.86
CA LEU A 316 7.59 6.21 -11.35
C LEU A 316 9.03 6.64 -11.03
N PRO A 317 9.51 6.47 -9.79
CA PRO A 317 10.88 6.81 -9.46
C PRO A 317 11.84 5.92 -10.25
N HIS A 318 12.89 6.51 -10.80
CA HIS A 318 13.97 5.77 -11.44
C HIS A 318 14.74 4.99 -10.38
N LEU A 319 14.60 3.66 -10.36
CA LEU A 319 15.35 2.80 -9.47
C LEU A 319 16.71 2.47 -10.11
N PRO A 320 17.84 2.79 -9.46
CA PRO A 320 19.14 2.44 -9.95
C PRO A 320 19.34 0.91 -9.97
N ALA A 321 20.17 0.39 -10.88
CA ALA A 321 20.44 -1.05 -10.97
C ALA A 321 20.93 -1.66 -9.63
N LEU A 322 21.68 -0.89 -8.85
CA LEU A 322 22.16 -1.29 -7.53
C LEU A 322 21.02 -1.59 -6.55
N PHE A 323 19.87 -0.91 -6.68
CA PHE A 323 18.69 -1.20 -5.87
C PHE A 323 18.24 -2.67 -6.03
N PHE A 324 18.23 -3.21 -7.25
CA PHE A 324 17.82 -4.60 -7.47
C PHE A 324 18.77 -5.58 -6.80
N VAL A 325 20.06 -5.26 -6.72
CA VAL A 325 21.04 -6.09 -5.96
C VAL A 325 20.65 -6.12 -4.48
N TYR A 326 20.41 -4.97 -3.86
CA TYR A 326 19.96 -4.91 -2.46
C TYR A 326 18.61 -5.60 -2.27
N PHE A 327 17.68 -5.41 -3.20
CA PHE A 327 16.37 -6.05 -3.16
C PHE A 327 16.48 -7.58 -3.08
N PHE A 328 17.26 -8.20 -3.96
CA PHE A 328 17.45 -9.65 -3.94
C PHE A 328 18.24 -10.12 -2.72
N LEU A 329 19.24 -9.38 -2.25
CA LEU A 329 20.01 -9.73 -1.05
C LEU A 329 19.13 -9.71 0.20
N PHE A 330 18.34 -8.66 0.43
CA PHE A 330 17.43 -8.56 1.56
C PHE A 330 16.27 -9.53 1.45
N PHE A 331 15.79 -9.81 0.24
CA PHE A 331 14.79 -10.85 0.02
C PHE A 331 15.33 -12.23 0.43
N ILE A 332 16.51 -12.62 -0.04
CA ILE A 332 17.15 -13.90 0.32
C ILE A 332 17.35 -13.98 1.83
N LEU A 333 17.85 -12.90 2.44
CA LEU A 333 18.05 -12.81 3.88
C LEU A 333 16.75 -13.03 4.64
N GLY A 334 15.70 -12.28 4.30
CA GLY A 334 14.38 -12.41 4.91
C GLY A 334 13.77 -13.80 4.71
N TYR A 335 13.87 -14.32 3.49
CA TYR A 335 13.39 -15.66 3.20
C TYR A 335 14.05 -16.70 4.13
N PHE A 336 15.38 -16.73 4.25
CA PHE A 336 16.07 -17.72 5.07
C PHE A 336 15.79 -17.54 6.56
N ILE A 337 15.66 -16.31 7.07
CA ILE A 337 15.25 -16.05 8.46
C ILE A 337 13.90 -16.70 8.74
N PHE A 338 12.89 -16.35 7.96
CA PHE A 338 11.53 -16.82 8.19
C PHE A 338 11.36 -18.31 7.83
N ALA A 339 11.96 -18.78 6.75
CA ALA A 339 11.92 -20.19 6.37
C ALA A 339 12.55 -21.10 7.44
N ALA A 340 13.65 -20.66 8.10
CA ALA A 340 14.23 -21.41 9.22
C ALA A 340 13.24 -21.51 10.40
N ILE A 341 12.48 -20.46 10.69
CA ILE A 341 11.43 -20.50 11.74
C ILE A 341 10.30 -21.44 11.32
N TYR A 342 9.87 -21.41 10.05
CA TYR A 342 8.86 -22.35 9.55
C TYR A 342 9.33 -23.82 9.59
N VAL A 343 10.64 -24.08 9.38
CA VAL A 343 11.24 -25.41 9.59
C VAL A 343 11.15 -25.84 11.05
N LEU A 344 11.47 -24.93 11.98
CA LEU A 344 11.35 -25.21 13.42
C LEU A 344 9.92 -25.61 13.77
N ILE A 345 8.94 -24.80 13.36
CA ILE A 345 7.52 -25.08 13.62
C ILE A 345 7.10 -26.39 12.99
N GLY A 346 7.40 -26.63 11.70
CA GLY A 346 7.03 -27.85 10.99
C GLY A 346 7.61 -29.13 11.61
N SER A 347 8.80 -29.01 12.19
CA SER A 347 9.43 -30.15 12.88
C SER A 347 8.75 -30.50 14.22
N MET A 348 8.05 -29.53 14.84
CA MET A 348 7.43 -29.70 16.16
C MET A 348 5.96 -30.14 16.08
N VAL A 349 5.26 -29.88 15.00
CA VAL A 349 3.84 -30.19 14.80
C VAL A 349 3.62 -31.56 14.18
N THR A 350 2.40 -32.06 14.26
CA THR A 350 2.02 -33.35 13.70
C THR A 350 1.14 -33.27 12.47
N THR A 351 0.43 -32.14 12.30
CA THR A 351 -0.47 -31.91 11.16
C THR A 351 -0.24 -30.51 10.56
N THR A 352 -0.59 -30.36 9.29
CA THR A 352 -0.50 -29.08 8.57
C THR A 352 -1.38 -28.00 9.21
N GLN A 353 -2.56 -28.38 9.75
CA GLN A 353 -3.46 -27.47 10.43
C GLN A 353 -2.85 -26.89 11.73
N GLU A 354 -2.22 -27.75 12.55
CA GLU A 354 -1.49 -27.32 13.74
C GLU A 354 -0.33 -26.39 13.38
N GLY A 355 0.40 -26.75 12.32
CA GLY A 355 1.48 -25.94 11.79
C GLY A 355 1.04 -24.52 11.42
N GLY A 356 -0.10 -24.40 10.75
CA GLY A 356 -0.70 -23.09 10.43
C GLY A 356 -1.02 -22.24 11.67
N GLN A 357 -1.58 -22.86 12.72
CA GLN A 357 -1.86 -22.16 13.98
C GLN A 357 -0.58 -21.72 14.71
N MET A 358 0.42 -22.61 14.80
CA MET A 358 1.70 -22.30 15.42
C MET A 358 2.53 -21.28 14.62
N ALA A 359 2.25 -21.11 13.34
CA ALA A 359 2.89 -20.10 12.49
C ALA A 359 2.29 -18.69 12.64
N MET A 360 1.14 -18.52 13.31
CA MET A 360 0.50 -17.21 13.49
C MET A 360 1.42 -16.15 14.10
N PRO A 361 2.23 -16.40 15.15
CA PRO A 361 3.18 -15.42 15.66
C PRO A 361 4.17 -14.94 14.60
N VAL A 362 4.57 -15.82 13.68
CA VAL A 362 5.49 -15.46 12.56
C VAL A 362 4.79 -14.56 11.57
N VAL A 363 3.51 -14.83 11.28
CA VAL A 363 2.68 -13.97 10.44
C VAL A 363 2.52 -12.59 11.09
N PHE A 364 2.25 -12.51 12.38
CA PHE A 364 2.17 -11.24 13.10
C PHE A 364 3.49 -10.46 13.06
N LEU A 365 4.63 -11.15 13.16
CA LEU A 365 5.94 -10.52 13.07
C LEU A 365 6.19 -9.93 11.67
N LEU A 366 5.78 -10.64 10.61
CA LEU A 366 5.83 -10.15 9.23
C LEU A 366 4.90 -8.96 9.01
N VAL A 367 3.68 -9.03 9.54
CA VAL A 367 2.72 -7.91 9.49
C VAL A 367 3.28 -6.69 10.23
N ALA A 368 3.84 -6.89 11.42
CA ALA A 368 4.51 -5.82 12.17
C ALA A 368 5.64 -5.17 11.35
N SER A 369 6.45 -5.98 10.65
CA SER A 369 7.51 -5.49 9.77
C SER A 369 6.97 -4.57 8.66
N LEU A 370 5.82 -4.93 8.06
CA LEU A 370 5.15 -4.11 7.05
C LEU A 370 4.60 -2.80 7.66
N TYR A 371 4.00 -2.85 8.86
CA TYR A 371 3.53 -1.66 9.54
C TYR A 371 4.66 -0.72 9.97
N MET A 372 5.83 -1.26 10.34
CA MET A 372 7.02 -0.44 10.65
C MET A 372 7.56 0.31 9.42
N ALA A 373 7.21 -0.11 8.21
CA ALA A 373 7.57 0.61 6.99
C ALA A 373 6.96 2.03 6.94
N PHE A 374 5.74 2.25 7.45
CA PHE A 374 5.07 3.55 7.38
C PHE A 374 5.85 4.69 8.08
N PRO A 375 6.23 4.58 9.37
CA PRO A 375 7.04 5.63 9.99
C PRO A 375 8.44 5.74 9.37
N VAL A 376 9.01 4.64 8.85
CA VAL A 376 10.29 4.65 8.15
C VAL A 376 10.22 5.44 6.84
N ILE A 377 9.14 5.31 6.06
CA ILE A 377 8.93 6.12 4.84
C ILE A 377 8.87 7.61 5.19
N ARG A 378 8.19 7.97 6.29
CA ARG A 378 8.03 9.39 6.70
C ARG A 378 9.33 10.03 7.20
N SER A 379 10.18 9.25 7.87
CA SER A 379 11.41 9.73 8.49
C SER A 379 12.53 8.69 8.39
N PRO A 380 13.10 8.46 7.18
CA PRO A 380 14.04 7.36 6.93
C PRO A 380 15.39 7.50 7.67
N ASN A 381 15.78 8.71 8.09
CA ASN A 381 17.01 8.97 8.82
C ASN A 381 16.80 9.14 10.33
N SER A 382 15.61 8.86 10.85
CA SER A 382 15.35 8.89 12.29
C SER A 382 16.07 7.75 13.03
N SER A 383 16.32 7.95 14.33
CA SER A 383 16.85 6.88 15.21
C SER A 383 15.93 5.66 15.21
N PHE A 384 14.61 5.86 15.12
CA PHE A 384 13.63 4.78 14.99
C PHE A 384 13.88 3.95 13.72
N ALA A 385 14.00 4.61 12.56
CA ALA A 385 14.25 3.94 11.28
C ALA A 385 15.58 3.18 11.30
N PHE A 386 16.62 3.72 11.95
CA PHE A 386 17.88 3.05 12.13
C PHE A 386 17.71 1.72 12.89
N TRP A 387 17.15 1.74 14.11
CA TRP A 387 17.04 0.53 14.92
C TRP A 387 16.10 -0.52 14.31
N VAL A 388 14.98 -0.11 13.74
CA VAL A 388 14.03 -1.02 13.09
C VAL A 388 14.66 -1.68 11.86
N SER A 389 15.49 -0.96 11.10
CA SER A 389 16.19 -1.52 9.94
C SER A 389 17.42 -2.36 10.30
N MET A 390 17.90 -2.31 11.55
CA MET A 390 18.95 -3.20 12.09
C MET A 390 18.35 -4.49 12.69
N PHE A 391 17.08 -4.48 13.10
CA PHE A 391 16.44 -5.64 13.69
C PHE A 391 16.19 -6.71 12.60
N PRO A 392 16.80 -7.93 12.71
CA PRO A 392 16.89 -8.87 11.59
C PRO A 392 15.56 -9.38 11.06
N PHE A 393 14.49 -9.39 11.89
CA PHE A 393 13.16 -9.80 11.44
C PHE A 393 12.42 -8.69 10.68
N PHE A 394 12.76 -7.43 10.88
CA PHE A 394 12.15 -6.30 10.20
C PHE A 394 13.01 -5.79 9.04
N SER A 395 14.33 -5.94 9.16
CA SER A 395 15.30 -5.38 8.20
C SER A 395 15.05 -5.76 6.73
N PRO A 396 14.58 -6.96 6.38
CA PRO A 396 14.35 -7.33 4.97
C PRO A 396 13.33 -6.41 4.27
N ILE A 397 12.38 -5.88 5.00
CA ILE A 397 11.37 -4.94 4.49
C ILE A 397 11.82 -3.50 4.76
N THR A 398 12.14 -3.17 6.00
CA THR A 398 12.35 -1.78 6.43
C THR A 398 13.64 -1.16 5.90
N MET A 399 14.71 -1.94 5.73
CA MET A 399 15.94 -1.41 5.13
C MET A 399 15.74 -1.10 3.64
N LEU A 400 15.00 -1.94 2.89
CA LEU A 400 14.70 -1.65 1.50
C LEU A 400 13.80 -0.43 1.35
N VAL A 401 12.84 -0.26 2.24
CA VAL A 401 12.03 0.96 2.33
C VAL A 401 12.92 2.20 2.54
N ARG A 402 13.92 2.14 3.42
CA ARG A 402 14.88 3.22 3.61
C ARG A 402 15.69 3.50 2.34
N ILE A 403 16.20 2.44 1.68
CA ILE A 403 17.02 2.58 0.47
C ILE A 403 16.24 3.30 -0.64
N VAL A 404 14.94 3.01 -0.79
CA VAL A 404 14.10 3.66 -1.80
C VAL A 404 13.69 5.08 -1.41
N SER A 405 13.38 5.30 -0.12
CA SER A 405 12.93 6.61 0.37
C SER A 405 14.08 7.61 0.45
N GLN A 406 15.19 7.19 1.06
CA GLN A 406 16.44 7.95 1.16
C GLN A 406 17.56 6.97 1.48
N THR A 407 18.44 6.71 0.53
CA THR A 407 19.49 5.70 0.65
C THR A 407 20.40 6.00 1.86
N PRO A 408 20.44 5.11 2.86
CA PRO A 408 21.31 5.30 4.02
C PRO A 408 22.79 5.06 3.65
N PRO A 409 23.74 5.50 4.50
CA PRO A 409 25.16 5.22 4.31
C PRO A 409 25.41 3.71 4.13
N VAL A 410 26.32 3.36 3.22
CA VAL A 410 26.60 1.95 2.84
C VAL A 410 26.95 1.07 4.04
N TRP A 411 27.65 1.62 5.06
CA TRP A 411 28.00 0.86 6.26
C TRP A 411 26.77 0.37 7.03
N GLN A 412 25.66 1.13 7.03
CA GLN A 412 24.41 0.70 7.68
C GLN A 412 23.78 -0.46 6.93
N ILE A 413 23.80 -0.44 5.60
CA ILE A 413 23.30 -1.53 4.76
C ILE A 413 24.12 -2.80 5.02
N LEU A 414 25.45 -2.69 5.02
CA LEU A 414 26.34 -3.82 5.28
C LEU A 414 26.19 -4.35 6.71
N LEU A 415 26.03 -3.47 7.70
CA LEU A 415 25.79 -3.87 9.09
C LEU A 415 24.48 -4.66 9.22
N SER A 416 23.39 -4.16 8.63
CA SER A 416 22.07 -4.85 8.62
C SER A 416 22.16 -6.22 7.95
N LEU A 417 22.84 -6.32 6.80
CA LEU A 417 23.08 -7.59 6.11
C LEU A 417 23.92 -8.55 6.98
N SER A 418 24.94 -8.05 7.68
CA SER A 418 25.79 -8.86 8.53
C SER A 418 25.05 -9.40 9.75
N ILE A 419 24.24 -8.56 10.42
CA ILE A 419 23.38 -8.98 11.54
C ILE A 419 22.38 -10.02 11.06
N GLY A 420 21.73 -9.75 9.91
CA GLY A 420 20.78 -10.69 9.32
C GLY A 420 21.42 -12.03 8.93
N ALA A 421 22.62 -12.01 8.32
CA ALA A 421 23.35 -13.24 7.96
C ALA A 421 23.73 -14.05 9.23
N GLY A 422 24.18 -13.37 10.28
CA GLY A 422 24.44 -14.00 11.58
C GLY A 422 23.16 -14.63 12.16
N THR A 423 22.03 -13.97 12.03
CA THR A 423 20.71 -14.49 12.46
C THR A 423 20.30 -15.71 11.63
N VAL A 424 20.51 -15.69 10.31
CA VAL A 424 20.26 -16.85 9.42
C VAL A 424 21.09 -18.05 9.89
N VAL A 425 22.39 -17.87 10.11
CA VAL A 425 23.28 -18.95 10.56
C VAL A 425 22.79 -19.52 11.89
N LEU A 426 22.46 -18.66 12.86
CA LEU A 426 21.94 -19.06 14.17
C LEU A 426 20.63 -19.86 14.04
N LEU A 427 19.68 -19.33 13.26
CA LEU A 427 18.38 -20.00 13.08
C LEU A 427 18.50 -21.32 12.31
N LEU A 428 19.33 -21.40 11.28
CA LEU A 428 19.59 -22.64 10.55
C LEU A 428 20.29 -23.68 11.42
N TRP A 429 21.22 -23.26 12.27
CA TRP A 429 21.86 -24.15 13.24
C TRP A 429 20.82 -24.71 14.22
N LEU A 430 19.96 -23.85 14.78
CA LEU A 430 18.88 -24.27 15.68
C LEU A 430 17.88 -25.19 14.99
N ALA A 431 17.45 -24.79 13.78
CA ALA A 431 16.52 -25.57 12.97
C ALA A 431 17.06 -26.96 12.64
N SER A 432 18.37 -27.06 12.31
CA SER A 432 19.01 -28.32 11.99
C SER A 432 18.96 -29.32 13.15
N ARG A 433 19.16 -28.85 14.37
CA ARG A 433 19.09 -29.70 15.58
C ARG A 433 17.69 -30.18 15.87
N ILE A 434 16.72 -29.28 15.85
CA ILE A 434 15.32 -29.59 16.12
C ILE A 434 14.71 -30.46 15.00
N TYR A 435 15.05 -30.16 13.74
CA TYR A 435 14.59 -30.92 12.59
C TYR A 435 14.99 -32.42 12.69
N ARG A 436 16.24 -32.70 13.10
CA ARG A 436 16.74 -34.07 13.24
C ARG A 436 15.91 -34.90 14.22
N ILE A 437 15.56 -34.35 15.37
CA ILE A 437 14.83 -35.04 16.43
C ILE A 437 13.31 -34.99 16.14
N GLY A 438 12.80 -33.82 15.80
CA GLY A 438 11.39 -33.57 15.59
C GLY A 438 10.76 -34.38 14.47
N MET A 439 11.52 -34.63 13.39
CA MET A 439 11.04 -35.46 12.27
C MET A 439 10.90 -36.96 12.59
N LEU A 440 11.59 -37.44 13.64
CA LEU A 440 11.49 -38.84 14.10
C LEU A 440 10.44 -39.04 15.19
N MET A 441 9.83 -37.96 15.70
CA MET A 441 8.79 -38.04 16.71
C MET A 441 7.41 -38.04 16.05
N TYR A 442 6.68 -39.12 16.21
CA TYR A 442 5.32 -39.32 15.69
C TYR A 442 4.28 -39.27 16.82
N GLY A 443 3.11 -38.72 16.54
CA GLY A 443 1.93 -38.79 17.39
C GLY A 443 1.99 -37.98 18.69
N LYS A 444 3.10 -37.29 18.98
CA LYS A 444 3.24 -36.45 20.19
C LYS A 444 3.70 -35.06 19.81
N LYS A 445 3.02 -34.04 20.38
CA LYS A 445 3.47 -32.66 20.26
C LYS A 445 4.71 -32.42 21.11
N ALA A 446 5.72 -31.78 20.55
CA ALA A 446 6.90 -31.39 21.31
C ALA A 446 6.54 -30.23 22.28
N SER A 447 6.82 -30.42 23.56
CA SER A 447 6.71 -29.33 24.54
C SER A 447 7.95 -28.44 24.52
N ILE A 448 7.81 -27.15 24.90
CA ILE A 448 8.94 -26.21 24.96
C ILE A 448 10.13 -26.77 25.81
N PRO A 449 9.92 -27.38 26.98
CA PRO A 449 10.99 -28.01 27.74
C PRO A 449 11.70 -29.17 27.02
N GLU A 450 10.95 -29.97 26.23
CA GLU A 450 11.53 -31.04 25.41
C GLU A 450 12.42 -30.47 24.31
N VAL A 451 11.94 -29.41 23.62
CA VAL A 451 12.72 -28.71 22.58
C VAL A 451 14.03 -28.13 23.16
N MET A 452 13.97 -27.52 24.34
CA MET A 452 15.17 -27.03 25.04
C MET A 452 16.17 -28.15 25.36
N ARG A 453 15.67 -29.32 25.71
CA ARG A 453 16.52 -30.52 25.94
C ARG A 453 17.15 -31.02 24.65
N TRP A 454 16.43 -30.98 23.52
CA TRP A 454 16.95 -31.40 22.21
C TRP A 454 18.09 -30.49 21.73
N ILE A 455 18.02 -29.19 22.02
CA ILE A 455 19.10 -28.25 21.68
C ILE A 455 20.39 -28.61 22.45
N ARG A 456 20.29 -29.17 23.66
CA ARG A 456 21.45 -29.50 24.50
C ARG A 456 22.03 -30.89 24.22
N GLN A 457 21.25 -31.79 23.68
CA GLN A 457 21.63 -33.22 23.52
C GLN A 457 22.15 -33.57 22.12
N SER A 458 22.08 -32.69 21.15
CA SER A 458 22.49 -32.96 19.75
C SER A 458 23.87 -32.40 19.41
#